data_9f44de7d54cdb705469e5f2d8f818db7
#
_entry.id   9f44de7d54cdb705469e5f2d8f818db7
#
_cell.length_a   1.000
_cell.length_b   1.000
_cell.length_c   1.000
_cell.angle_alpha   90.00
_cell.angle_beta   90.00
_cell.angle_gamma   90.00
#
_symmetry.space_group_name_H-M   'P 1'
#
loop_
_entity.id
_entity.type
_entity.pdbx_description
1 polymer ?
#
loop_
_entity_poly.entity_id
_entity_poly.type
_entity_poly.pdbx_seq_one_letter_code
_entity_poly.pdbx_strand_id
1 'polypeptide(L)'
;MYKLSVTVKGVSPLLFNGWTQRAKEALEGPGKRGGKQTIADKRDEAVEKAYKNEEGNFIIPGYMFKSAVVKGAGMANLKSNRRGLGSYLKGAMFVDDADLGKGEFDYKDERIIPTKAGADIQVRPAFNKDWEATTVVTIVDDAISADDIRT
;
A
#
# COMPACT_ATOMS: atom_id res chain seq x y z
N MET A 1 20.15 13.45 10.91
CA MET A 1 19.42 12.18 10.57
C MET A 1 18.76 11.63 11.82
N TYR A 2 17.48 11.29 11.76
CA TYR A 2 16.75 10.69 12.89
C TYR A 2 15.74 9.64 12.38
N LYS A 3 15.27 8.78 13.30
CA LYS A 3 14.28 7.73 13.04
C LYS A 3 13.05 7.95 13.90
N LEU A 4 11.88 7.72 13.31
CA LEU A 4 10.58 7.78 13.99
C LEU A 4 9.90 6.42 13.84
N SER A 5 9.44 5.85 14.96
CA SER A 5 8.46 4.75 14.89
C SER A 5 7.07 5.36 14.73
N VAL A 6 6.37 4.98 13.68
CA VAL A 6 5.04 5.51 13.35
C VAL A 6 4.05 4.37 13.31
N THR A 7 3.00 4.45 14.12
CA THR A 7 1.86 3.55 14.06
C THR A 7 0.68 4.29 13.43
N VAL A 8 0.15 3.72 12.37
CA VAL A 8 -1.01 4.24 11.66
C VAL A 8 -2.21 3.38 11.97
N LYS A 9 -3.34 4.04 12.29
CA LYS A 9 -4.61 3.38 12.51
C LYS A 9 -5.58 3.70 11.37
N GLY A 10 -6.18 2.67 10.78
CA GLY A 10 -7.10 2.82 9.69
C GLY A 10 -8.50 3.22 10.12
N VAL A 11 -9.02 4.33 9.61
CA VAL A 11 -10.40 4.79 9.82
C VAL A 11 -11.40 4.18 8.84
N SER A 12 -10.91 3.45 7.85
CA SER A 12 -11.68 2.73 6.84
C SER A 12 -11.05 1.37 6.57
N PRO A 13 -11.75 0.42 5.93
CA PRO A 13 -11.16 -0.86 5.54
C PRO A 13 -9.94 -0.68 4.65
N LEU A 14 -8.91 -1.50 4.87
CA LEU A 14 -7.71 -1.59 4.04
C LEU A 14 -7.90 -2.69 3.00
N LEU A 15 -7.74 -2.37 1.72
CA LEU A 15 -7.89 -3.30 0.61
C LEU A 15 -6.56 -3.45 -0.11
N PHE A 16 -6.11 -4.69 -0.34
CA PHE A 16 -4.94 -4.96 -1.14
C PHE A 16 -5.31 -5.25 -2.59
N ASN A 17 -4.58 -4.68 -3.53
CA ASN A 17 -4.79 -4.87 -4.95
C ASN A 17 -3.46 -4.98 -5.69
N GLY A 18 -2.57 -5.82 -5.19
CA GLY A 18 -1.31 -6.17 -5.86
C GLY A 18 -1.53 -7.01 -7.11
N TRP A 19 -0.44 -7.30 -7.78
CA TRP A 19 -0.43 -8.17 -8.96
C TRP A 19 -0.34 -9.63 -8.52
N THR A 20 -1.21 -10.48 -9.07
CA THR A 20 -1.07 -11.93 -8.91
C THR A 20 0.10 -12.45 -9.74
N GLN A 21 0.62 -13.62 -9.39
CA GLN A 21 1.70 -14.27 -10.14
C GLN A 21 1.31 -14.45 -11.62
N ARG A 22 0.09 -14.91 -11.85
CA ARG A 22 -0.47 -15.06 -13.21
C ARG A 22 -0.50 -13.75 -14.00
N ALA A 23 -0.84 -12.62 -13.33
CA ALA A 23 -0.83 -11.30 -13.97
C ALA A 23 0.58 -10.84 -14.33
N LYS A 24 1.58 -11.16 -13.50
CA LYS A 24 3.00 -10.89 -13.78
C LYS A 24 3.50 -11.72 -14.98
N GLU A 25 3.22 -13.02 -14.99
CA GLU A 25 3.59 -13.92 -16.08
C GLU A 25 2.97 -13.53 -17.43
N ALA A 26 1.74 -12.99 -17.39
CA ALA A 26 1.09 -12.48 -18.60
C ALA A 26 1.77 -11.23 -19.20
N LEU A 27 2.56 -10.50 -18.40
CA LEU A 27 3.36 -9.37 -18.90
C LEU A 27 4.70 -9.80 -19.50
N GLU A 28 5.27 -10.90 -19.03
CA GLU A 28 6.60 -11.38 -19.46
C GLU A 28 6.59 -12.14 -20.78
N GLY A 29 5.40 -12.58 -21.26
CA GLY A 29 5.29 -13.38 -22.47
C GLY A 29 4.42 -12.76 -23.57
N PRO A 30 4.88 -12.76 -24.85
CA PRO A 30 4.06 -12.32 -25.95
C PRO A 30 2.85 -13.28 -26.14
N GLY A 31 1.66 -12.77 -25.90
CA GLY A 31 0.42 -13.41 -26.33
C GLY A 31 -0.28 -14.37 -25.36
N LYS A 32 0.23 -14.61 -24.16
CA LYS A 32 -0.51 -15.35 -23.14
C LYS A 32 -1.55 -14.46 -22.45
N ARG A 33 -2.61 -14.11 -23.16
CA ARG A 33 -3.84 -13.68 -22.49
C ARG A 33 -4.33 -14.88 -21.69
N GLY A 34 -4.14 -14.87 -20.38
CA GLY A 34 -4.69 -15.89 -19.50
C GLY A 34 -6.18 -16.05 -19.79
N GLY A 35 -6.64 -17.31 -19.94
CA GLY A 35 -8.05 -17.60 -20.18
C GLY A 35 -8.95 -16.90 -19.14
N LYS A 36 -10.24 -16.78 -19.44
CA LYS A 36 -11.21 -16.16 -18.54
C LYS A 36 -11.20 -16.90 -17.20
N GLN A 37 -10.90 -16.20 -16.13
CA GLN A 37 -10.90 -16.76 -14.77
C GLN A 37 -12.33 -16.94 -14.26
N THR A 38 -12.57 -18.02 -13.55
CA THR A 38 -13.80 -18.21 -12.79
C THR A 38 -13.76 -17.34 -11.52
N ILE A 39 -14.90 -17.15 -10.86
CA ILE A 39 -14.96 -16.45 -9.56
C ILE A 39 -14.20 -17.24 -8.49
N ALA A 40 -14.25 -18.59 -8.57
CA ALA A 40 -13.50 -19.46 -7.66
C ALA A 40 -11.99 -19.21 -7.77
N ASP A 41 -11.45 -19.22 -9.00
CA ASP A 41 -10.02 -18.94 -9.24
C ASP A 41 -9.61 -17.58 -8.66
N LYS A 42 -10.44 -16.54 -8.83
CA LYS A 42 -10.18 -15.20 -8.31
C LYS A 42 -10.19 -15.13 -6.78
N ARG A 43 -11.03 -15.94 -6.13
CA ARG A 43 -11.06 -16.06 -4.67
C ARG A 43 -9.83 -16.74 -4.13
N ASP A 44 -9.34 -17.76 -4.82
CA ASP A 44 -8.14 -18.50 -4.42
C ASP A 44 -6.87 -17.67 -4.61
N GLU A 45 -6.76 -16.95 -5.73
CA GLU A 45 -5.65 -16.04 -6.02
C GLU A 45 -5.70 -14.72 -5.21
N ALA A 46 -6.79 -14.43 -4.51
CA ALA A 46 -6.94 -13.14 -3.82
C ALA A 46 -5.79 -12.85 -2.83
N VAL A 47 -5.31 -13.88 -2.12
CA VAL A 47 -4.21 -13.73 -1.14
C VAL A 47 -2.92 -13.22 -1.78
N GLU A 48 -2.66 -13.59 -3.04
CA GLU A 48 -1.46 -13.15 -3.77
C GLU A 48 -1.44 -11.63 -4.04
N LYS A 49 -2.59 -10.96 -3.95
CA LYS A 49 -2.70 -9.51 -4.14
C LYS A 49 -2.20 -8.69 -2.95
N ALA A 50 -1.93 -9.34 -1.83
CA ALA A 50 -1.37 -8.72 -0.66
C ALA A 50 0.14 -8.92 -0.59
N TYR A 51 0.80 -8.05 0.17
CA TYR A 51 2.23 -8.14 0.43
C TYR A 51 2.44 -8.77 1.80
N LYS A 52 3.44 -9.64 1.93
CA LYS A 52 3.82 -10.30 3.18
C LYS A 52 5.33 -10.16 3.41
N ASN A 53 5.72 -10.05 4.68
CA ASN A 53 7.11 -10.14 5.10
C ASN A 53 7.55 -11.61 5.25
N GLU A 54 8.82 -11.81 5.62
CA GLU A 54 9.42 -13.14 5.82
C GLU A 54 8.76 -13.93 6.97
N GLU A 55 8.18 -13.23 7.94
CA GLU A 55 7.44 -13.82 9.07
C GLU A 55 6.00 -14.25 8.68
N GLY A 56 5.56 -13.91 7.47
CA GLY A 56 4.22 -14.21 6.96
C GLY A 56 3.16 -13.18 7.33
N ASN A 57 3.51 -12.08 8.01
CA ASN A 57 2.60 -11.00 8.31
C ASN A 57 2.31 -10.15 7.06
N PHE A 58 1.09 -9.65 6.98
CA PHE A 58 0.73 -8.68 5.96
C PHE A 58 1.42 -7.33 6.21
N ILE A 59 1.91 -6.72 5.15
CA ILE A 59 2.60 -5.44 5.21
C ILE A 59 2.02 -4.45 4.21
N ILE A 60 2.14 -3.16 4.53
CA ILE A 60 1.99 -2.08 3.56
C ILE A 60 3.41 -1.70 3.12
N PRO A 61 3.77 -1.91 1.83
CA PRO A 61 5.11 -1.56 1.35
C PRO A 61 5.50 -0.12 1.66
N GLY A 62 6.72 0.09 2.15
CA GLY A 62 7.20 1.40 2.59
C GLY A 62 7.09 2.47 1.51
N TYR A 63 7.27 2.12 0.23
CA TYR A 63 7.11 3.06 -0.88
C TYR A 63 5.68 3.56 -1.06
N MET A 64 4.66 2.74 -0.75
CA MET A 64 3.26 3.15 -0.78
C MET A 64 2.96 4.13 0.35
N PHE A 65 3.46 3.82 1.56
CA PHE A 65 3.34 4.69 2.71
C PHE A 65 4.03 6.04 2.45
N LYS A 66 5.28 6.02 1.97
CA LYS A 66 6.00 7.23 1.55
C LYS A 66 5.21 8.04 0.54
N SER A 67 4.64 7.40 -0.47
CA SER A 67 3.84 8.09 -1.50
C SER A 67 2.59 8.76 -0.92
N ALA A 68 1.93 8.14 0.05
CA ALA A 68 0.77 8.72 0.73
C ALA A 68 1.16 9.95 1.53
N VAL A 69 2.25 9.89 2.31
CA VAL A 69 2.75 11.03 3.10
C VAL A 69 3.16 12.19 2.19
N VAL A 70 3.92 11.92 1.12
CA VAL A 70 4.36 12.96 0.18
C VAL A 70 3.17 13.65 -0.51
N LYS A 71 2.16 12.88 -0.92
CA LYS A 71 0.93 13.43 -1.50
C LYS A 71 0.13 14.23 -0.49
N GLY A 72 -0.03 13.71 0.74
CA GLY A 72 -0.72 14.40 1.83
C GLY A 72 -0.10 15.75 2.15
N ALA A 73 1.22 15.80 2.29
CA ALA A 73 1.96 17.05 2.50
C ALA A 73 1.78 18.07 1.36
N GLY A 74 1.69 17.59 0.11
CA GLY A 74 1.40 18.42 -1.05
C GLY A 74 -0.03 18.97 -1.04
N MET A 75 -1.02 18.15 -0.72
CA MET A 75 -2.43 18.55 -0.65
C MET A 75 -2.70 19.52 0.50
N ALA A 76 -2.07 19.31 1.65
CA ALA A 76 -2.15 20.20 2.79
C ALA A 76 -1.35 21.51 2.60
N ASN A 77 -0.66 21.65 1.45
CA ASN A 77 0.20 22.80 1.14
C ASN A 77 1.22 23.13 2.25
N LEU A 78 1.71 22.09 2.90
CA LEU A 78 2.72 22.23 3.95
C LEU A 78 4.04 22.69 3.34
N LYS A 79 4.72 23.60 4.01
CA LYS A 79 5.97 24.21 3.54
C LYS A 79 7.06 24.04 4.61
N SER A 80 8.24 23.67 4.16
CA SER A 80 9.48 23.74 4.93
C SER A 80 10.47 24.62 4.17
N ASN A 81 11.09 25.59 4.83
CA ASN A 81 12.13 26.47 4.26
C ASN A 81 11.76 27.04 2.87
N ARG A 82 10.55 27.56 2.67
CA ARG A 82 10.01 28.16 1.44
C ARG A 82 9.78 27.19 0.28
N ARG A 83 10.02 25.89 0.45
CA ARG A 83 9.69 24.85 -0.54
C ARG A 83 8.51 23.99 -0.05
N GLY A 84 7.78 23.39 -0.96
CA GLY A 84 6.74 22.45 -0.60
C GLY A 84 7.33 21.24 0.13
N LEU A 85 6.83 20.92 1.32
CA LEU A 85 7.32 19.83 2.15
C LEU A 85 7.33 18.48 1.38
N GLY A 86 6.30 18.23 0.57
CA GLY A 86 6.21 17.01 -0.24
C GLY A 86 7.40 16.81 -1.18
N SER A 87 7.96 17.89 -1.75
CA SER A 87 9.15 17.81 -2.61
C SER A 87 10.41 17.46 -1.82
N TYR A 88 10.52 17.96 -0.59
CA TYR A 88 11.61 17.63 0.31
C TYR A 88 11.56 16.17 0.76
N LEU A 89 10.39 15.71 1.18
CA LEU A 89 10.17 14.35 1.67
C LEU A 89 10.51 13.28 0.62
N LYS A 90 10.37 13.57 -0.67
CA LYS A 90 10.75 12.64 -1.74
C LYS A 90 12.20 12.18 -1.64
N GLY A 91 13.12 13.11 -1.35
CA GLY A 91 14.55 12.82 -1.27
C GLY A 91 15.06 12.49 0.15
N ALA A 92 14.42 13.05 1.17
CA ALA A 92 14.92 13.04 2.54
C ALA A 92 14.27 11.97 3.44
N MET A 93 13.20 11.32 3.01
CA MET A 93 12.45 10.33 3.79
C MET A 93 12.60 8.92 3.22
N PHE A 94 12.97 7.98 4.06
CA PHE A 94 12.96 6.55 3.80
C PHE A 94 11.99 5.90 4.77
N VAL A 95 11.20 4.94 4.28
CA VAL A 95 10.15 4.28 5.06
C VAL A 95 10.31 2.78 4.89
N ASP A 96 10.43 2.08 5.99
CA ASP A 96 10.42 0.62 6.03
C ASP A 96 8.99 0.12 5.77
N ASP A 97 8.84 -1.14 5.43
CA ASP A 97 7.52 -1.75 5.27
C ASP A 97 6.73 -1.67 6.58
N ALA A 98 5.47 -1.28 6.49
CA ALA A 98 4.60 -1.15 7.66
C ALA A 98 3.95 -2.50 7.96
N ASP A 99 4.30 -3.13 9.08
CA ASP A 99 3.76 -4.42 9.51
C ASP A 99 2.39 -4.25 10.18
N LEU A 100 1.41 -5.05 9.75
CA LEU A 100 0.10 -5.12 10.37
C LEU A 100 0.05 -6.08 11.56
N GLY A 101 1.11 -6.85 11.83
CA GLY A 101 1.15 -7.84 12.91
C GLY A 101 0.13 -8.98 12.75
N LYS A 102 -0.35 -9.21 11.52
CA LYS A 102 -1.39 -10.21 11.22
C LYS A 102 -0.97 -11.07 10.03
N GLY A 103 -1.06 -12.39 10.19
CA GLY A 103 -0.80 -13.37 9.12
C GLY A 103 -2.03 -13.71 8.27
N GLU A 104 -3.23 -13.30 8.72
CA GLU A 104 -4.50 -13.54 8.03
C GLU A 104 -5.26 -12.23 7.82
N PHE A 105 -6.02 -12.15 6.73
CA PHE A 105 -6.91 -11.01 6.46
C PHE A 105 -8.30 -11.27 7.06
N ASP A 106 -9.07 -10.20 7.29
CA ASP A 106 -10.37 -10.33 7.97
C ASP A 106 -11.47 -10.85 7.02
N TYR A 107 -11.43 -10.44 5.72
CA TYR A 107 -12.42 -10.89 4.73
C TYR A 107 -11.92 -10.70 3.28
N LYS A 108 -12.65 -11.30 2.32
CA LYS A 108 -12.47 -11.05 0.88
C LYS A 108 -13.48 -10.01 0.42
N ASP A 109 -12.99 -8.87 -0.08
CA ASP A 109 -13.83 -7.83 -0.69
C ASP A 109 -14.10 -8.22 -2.16
N GLU A 110 -15.37 -8.37 -2.50
CA GLU A 110 -15.81 -8.73 -3.85
C GLU A 110 -16.61 -7.59 -4.44
N ARG A 111 -16.16 -7.06 -5.59
CA ARG A 111 -16.86 -5.96 -6.28
C ARG A 111 -16.97 -6.21 -7.75
N ILE A 112 -18.12 -5.87 -8.29
CA ILE A 112 -18.33 -5.80 -9.73
C ILE A 112 -17.67 -4.51 -10.23
N ILE A 113 -16.77 -4.67 -11.20
CA ILE A 113 -16.10 -3.54 -11.87
C ILE A 113 -16.49 -3.51 -13.35
N PRO A 114 -16.80 -2.33 -13.91
CA PRO A 114 -16.99 -2.19 -15.34
C PRO A 114 -15.65 -2.35 -16.06
N THR A 115 -15.65 -3.11 -17.16
CA THR A 115 -14.50 -3.25 -18.05
C THR A 115 -14.93 -2.96 -19.49
N LYS A 116 -13.96 -2.77 -20.39
CA LYS A 116 -14.25 -2.58 -21.82
C LYS A 116 -14.99 -3.77 -22.46
N ALA A 117 -14.87 -4.96 -21.87
CA ALA A 117 -15.50 -6.19 -22.32
C ALA A 117 -16.80 -6.54 -21.56
N GLY A 118 -17.33 -5.62 -20.75
CA GLY A 118 -18.50 -5.84 -19.90
C GLY A 118 -18.20 -5.68 -18.41
N ALA A 119 -18.91 -6.44 -17.55
CA ALA A 119 -18.67 -6.45 -16.12
C ALA A 119 -17.71 -7.58 -15.73
N ASP A 120 -16.86 -7.33 -14.75
CA ASP A 120 -15.99 -8.34 -14.14
C ASP A 120 -16.08 -8.26 -12.61
N ILE A 121 -15.72 -9.34 -11.93
CA ILE A 121 -15.67 -9.39 -10.47
C ILE A 121 -14.21 -9.30 -10.03
N GLN A 122 -13.91 -8.32 -9.18
CA GLN A 122 -12.62 -8.19 -8.52
C GLN A 122 -12.71 -8.71 -7.10
N VAL A 123 -11.81 -9.61 -6.73
CA VAL A 123 -11.67 -10.16 -5.38
C VAL A 123 -10.36 -9.70 -4.78
N ARG A 124 -10.41 -9.17 -3.54
CA ARG A 124 -9.26 -8.60 -2.85
C ARG A 124 -9.24 -9.02 -1.39
N PRO A 125 -8.08 -9.28 -0.79
CA PRO A 125 -7.96 -9.45 0.66
C PRO A 125 -8.15 -8.09 1.33
N ALA A 126 -8.85 -8.10 2.45
CA ALA A 126 -9.26 -6.89 3.14
C ALA A 126 -9.14 -7.01 4.66
N PHE A 127 -8.83 -5.89 5.31
CA PHE A 127 -8.90 -5.71 6.75
C PHE A 127 -10.03 -4.75 7.10
N ASN A 128 -10.76 -5.03 8.18
CA ASN A 128 -11.78 -4.14 8.71
C ASN A 128 -11.17 -2.80 9.14
N LYS A 129 -11.99 -1.78 9.33
CA LYS A 129 -11.56 -0.54 9.96
C LYS A 129 -10.86 -0.83 11.30
N ASP A 130 -10.11 0.12 11.79
CA ASP A 130 -9.31 0.02 13.02
C ASP A 130 -8.10 -0.94 12.90
N TRP A 131 -7.68 -1.28 11.67
CA TRP A 131 -6.39 -1.92 11.45
C TRP A 131 -5.25 -0.98 11.88
N GLU A 132 -4.18 -1.55 12.39
CA GLU A 132 -2.98 -0.82 12.77
C GLU A 132 -1.79 -1.37 11.99
N ALA A 133 -0.89 -0.48 11.59
CA ALA A 133 0.37 -0.86 10.97
C ALA A 133 1.50 0.01 11.51
N THR A 134 2.61 -0.60 11.87
CA THR A 134 3.77 0.08 12.43
C THR A 134 4.93 0.03 11.46
N THR A 135 5.59 1.17 11.25
CA THR A 135 6.77 1.32 10.41
C THR A 135 7.81 2.22 11.04
N VAL A 136 9.03 2.15 10.53
CA VAL A 136 10.11 3.07 10.85
C VAL A 136 10.31 4.04 9.70
N VAL A 137 10.23 5.32 10.01
CA VAL A 137 10.51 6.42 9.08
C VAL A 137 11.87 7.00 9.42
N THR A 138 12.78 6.98 8.45
CA THR A 138 14.11 7.58 8.58
C THR A 138 14.14 8.90 7.80
N ILE A 139 14.48 10.00 8.48
CA ILE A 139 14.66 11.32 7.89
C ILE A 139 16.15 11.64 7.87
N VAL A 140 16.68 11.94 6.69
CA VAL A 140 18.12 12.23 6.50
C VAL A 140 18.43 13.72 6.44
N ASP A 141 17.41 14.57 6.34
CA ASP A 141 17.55 16.04 6.31
C ASP A 141 17.10 16.63 7.64
N ASP A 142 18.02 17.31 8.34
CA ASP A 142 17.76 17.94 9.64
C ASP A 142 16.85 19.20 9.53
N ALA A 143 16.59 19.68 8.31
CA ALA A 143 15.64 20.77 8.05
C ALA A 143 14.17 20.33 8.20
N ILE A 144 13.91 19.03 8.28
CA ILE A 144 12.58 18.46 8.50
C ILE A 144 12.48 18.05 9.98
N SER A 145 11.57 18.65 10.72
CA SER A 145 11.33 18.30 12.11
C SER A 145 10.41 17.07 12.25
N ALA A 146 10.43 16.45 13.44
CA ALA A 146 9.49 15.36 13.73
C ALA A 146 8.03 15.83 13.68
N ASP A 147 7.77 17.08 14.01
CA ASP A 147 6.41 17.66 14.02
C ASP A 147 5.89 17.88 12.59
N ASP A 148 6.76 18.16 11.62
CA ASP A 148 6.38 18.26 10.21
C ASP A 148 5.82 16.94 9.64
N ILE A 149 6.19 15.79 10.24
CA ILE A 149 5.74 14.46 9.81
C ILE A 149 4.44 14.05 10.53
N ARG A 150 4.17 14.59 11.73
CA ARG A 150 3.00 14.23 12.55
C ARG A 150 1.73 15.01 12.19
N THR A 151 1.84 16.08 11.44
CA THR A 151 0.75 16.93 10.96
C THR A 151 0.01 16.30 9.79
#